data_508bbca88917bca243960d4a42ba3d09
#
_entry.id   508bbca88917bca243960d4a42ba3d09
#
_cell.length_a   1.000
_cell.length_b   1.000
_cell.length_c   1.000
_cell.angle_alpha   90.00
_cell.angle_beta   90.00
_cell.angle_gamma   90.00
#
_symmetry.space_group_name_H-M   'P 1'
#
loop_
_entity.id
_entity.type
_entity.pdbx_description
1 polymer ?
#
loop_
_entity_poly.entity_id
_entity_poly.type
_entity_poly.pdbx_seq_one_letter_code
_entity_poly.pdbx_strand_id
1 'polypeptide(L)'
;ASADEAKARIADFTARGVPMTTDRVVLTSGTSEGIEIALNALVEPGDEVLVPMPTYPLYTAVTAKIAAKAVYYRTDPACGWLPDVDQIRSLMSPRTRALVVIDPNNPTGAVYPDAVRRELIELASRHGFVLLADEVYGDLAYDGPTPPMARLDLDAPVISFGSLSKAYLAPG
;
A
#
# COMPACT_ATOMS: atom_id res chain seq x y z
N ALA A 1 -0.61 15.59 14.50
CA ALA A 1 0.78 15.24 14.18
C ALA A 1 1.65 16.51 14.18
N SER A 2 2.84 16.45 14.76
CA SER A 2 3.74 17.59 14.87
C SER A 2 4.74 17.63 13.71
N ALA A 3 5.35 18.81 13.45
CA ALA A 3 6.43 18.94 12.48
C ALA A 3 7.63 18.03 12.78
N ASP A 4 7.85 17.69 14.05
CA ASP A 4 8.96 16.84 14.48
C ASP A 4 8.67 15.35 14.18
N GLU A 5 7.40 14.92 14.25
CA GLU A 5 6.98 13.58 13.80
C GLU A 5 7.18 13.41 12.28
N ALA A 6 6.84 14.44 11.50
CA ALA A 6 7.10 14.43 10.06
C ALA A 6 8.60 14.29 9.76
N LYS A 7 9.45 15.06 10.43
CA LYS A 7 10.91 14.97 10.30
C LYS A 7 11.45 13.61 10.68
N ALA A 8 10.94 13.02 11.78
CA ALA A 8 11.34 11.68 12.20
C ALA A 8 10.98 10.61 11.16
N ARG A 9 9.81 10.71 10.56
CA ARG A 9 9.40 9.79 9.47
C ARG A 9 10.20 9.97 8.19
N ILE A 10 10.51 11.20 7.81
CA ILE A 10 11.41 11.51 6.69
C ILE A 10 12.78 10.88 6.93
N ALA A 11 13.34 11.03 8.13
CA ALA A 11 14.62 10.44 8.49
C ALA A 11 14.60 8.91 8.44
N ASP A 12 13.52 8.29 8.95
CA ASP A 12 13.32 6.84 8.94
C ASP A 12 13.26 6.28 7.51
N PHE A 13 12.41 6.84 6.66
CA PHE A 13 12.30 6.41 5.25
C PHE A 13 13.61 6.62 4.49
N THR A 14 14.30 7.74 4.72
CA THR A 14 15.61 8.02 4.12
C THR A 14 16.65 6.99 4.56
N ALA A 15 16.68 6.64 5.85
CA ALA A 15 17.58 5.60 6.38
C ALA A 15 17.28 4.20 5.80
N ARG A 16 16.02 3.94 5.44
CA ARG A 16 15.58 2.69 4.79
C ARG A 16 15.75 2.69 3.27
N GLY A 17 16.41 3.70 2.70
CA GLY A 17 16.75 3.79 1.29
C GLY A 17 15.69 4.47 0.40
N VAL A 18 14.74 5.19 0.99
CA VAL A 18 13.76 6.02 0.27
C VAL A 18 14.00 7.50 0.62
N PRO A 19 14.75 8.24 -0.20
CA PRO A 19 14.94 9.68 0.02
C PRO A 19 13.60 10.41 0.03
N MET A 20 13.31 11.10 1.12
CA MET A 20 12.05 11.82 1.31
C MET A 20 12.30 13.30 1.59
N THR A 21 11.39 14.13 1.07
CA THR A 21 11.31 15.56 1.32
C THR A 21 9.94 15.89 1.92
N THR A 22 9.82 17.05 2.58
CA THR A 22 8.59 17.44 3.29
C THR A 22 7.37 17.55 2.41
N ASP A 23 7.54 17.90 1.14
CA ASP A 23 6.48 17.98 0.13
C ASP A 23 5.96 16.61 -0.35
N ARG A 24 6.68 15.54 -0.03
CA ARG A 24 6.29 14.15 -0.34
C ARG A 24 5.65 13.41 0.84
N VAL A 25 5.48 14.07 1.98
CA VAL A 25 4.93 13.46 3.19
C VAL A 25 3.66 14.17 3.62
N VAL A 26 2.59 13.41 3.74
CA VAL A 26 1.30 13.87 4.26
C VAL A 26 1.06 13.24 5.62
N LEU A 27 0.80 14.07 6.63
CA LEU A 27 0.44 13.63 7.97
C LEU A 27 -1.08 13.62 8.10
N THR A 28 -1.62 12.53 8.63
CA THR A 28 -3.07 12.33 8.78
C THR A 28 -3.39 11.83 10.18
N SER A 29 -4.65 11.96 10.58
CA SER A 29 -5.17 11.37 11.82
C SER A 29 -5.38 9.87 11.63
N GLY A 30 -4.27 9.11 11.71
CA GLY A 30 -4.21 7.69 11.41
C GLY A 30 -4.20 7.37 9.91
N THR A 31 -3.76 6.16 9.60
CA THR A 31 -3.65 5.66 8.21
C THR A 31 -4.99 5.61 7.49
N SER A 32 -6.09 5.43 8.22
CA SER A 32 -7.44 5.37 7.64
C SER A 32 -7.81 6.66 6.90
N GLU A 33 -7.49 7.82 7.46
CA GLU A 33 -7.68 9.11 6.79
C GLU A 33 -6.76 9.22 5.55
N GLY A 34 -5.51 8.78 5.67
CA GLY A 34 -4.57 8.77 4.55
C GLY A 34 -5.06 7.94 3.36
N ILE A 35 -5.60 6.75 3.63
CA ILE A 35 -6.21 5.88 2.62
C ILE A 35 -7.41 6.56 1.97
N GLU A 36 -8.27 7.18 2.77
CA GLU A 36 -9.45 7.89 2.26
C GLU A 36 -9.05 9.06 1.37
N ILE A 37 -8.09 9.88 1.78
CA ILE A 37 -7.56 11.00 1.00
C ILE A 37 -6.97 10.51 -0.32
N ALA A 38 -6.12 9.48 -0.29
CA ALA A 38 -5.46 8.95 -1.47
C ALA A 38 -6.47 8.39 -2.48
N LEU A 39 -7.43 7.57 -2.03
CA LEU A 39 -8.45 7.02 -2.91
C LEU A 39 -9.36 8.11 -3.51
N ASN A 40 -9.78 9.10 -2.71
CA ASN A 40 -10.59 10.21 -3.23
C ASN A 40 -9.82 11.09 -4.24
N ALA A 41 -8.49 11.17 -4.14
CA ALA A 41 -7.67 11.93 -5.08
C ALA A 41 -7.38 11.18 -6.40
N LEU A 42 -7.37 9.84 -6.36
CA LEU A 42 -6.94 9.00 -7.48
C LEU A 42 -8.08 8.37 -8.27
N VAL A 43 -9.26 8.21 -7.65
CA VAL A 43 -10.31 7.32 -8.14
C VAL A 43 -11.62 8.08 -8.31
N GLU A 44 -12.24 7.92 -9.47
CA GLU A 44 -13.55 8.49 -9.81
C GLU A 44 -14.65 7.40 -9.84
N PRO A 45 -15.94 7.80 -9.80
CA PRO A 45 -17.03 6.85 -9.96
C PRO A 45 -16.90 5.99 -11.23
N GLY A 46 -16.97 4.67 -11.05
CA GLY A 46 -16.83 3.69 -12.14
C GLY A 46 -15.40 3.24 -12.44
N ASP A 47 -14.39 3.84 -11.80
CA ASP A 47 -13.03 3.34 -11.84
C ASP A 47 -12.88 2.03 -11.04
N GLU A 48 -11.77 1.33 -11.23
CA GLU A 48 -11.48 0.06 -10.59
C GLU A 48 -10.25 0.16 -9.69
N VAL A 49 -10.37 -0.43 -8.49
CA VAL A 49 -9.28 -0.59 -7.53
C VAL A 49 -9.05 -2.07 -7.31
N LEU A 50 -7.86 -2.57 -7.62
CA LEU A 50 -7.44 -3.94 -7.33
C LEU A 50 -7.13 -4.08 -5.85
N VAL A 51 -7.76 -5.06 -5.19
CA VAL A 51 -7.70 -5.25 -3.73
C VAL A 51 -7.40 -6.72 -3.41
N PRO A 52 -6.52 -7.04 -2.44
CA PRO A 52 -6.25 -8.44 -2.09
C PRO A 52 -7.49 -9.10 -1.46
N MET A 53 -7.58 -10.41 -1.61
CA MET A 53 -8.59 -11.24 -0.92
C MET A 53 -7.87 -12.40 -0.21
N PRO A 54 -7.92 -12.44 1.13
CA PRO A 54 -8.59 -11.53 2.08
C PRO A 54 -7.91 -10.18 2.21
N THR A 55 -8.66 -9.16 2.71
CA THR A 55 -8.19 -7.77 2.80
C THR A 55 -8.62 -7.09 4.09
N TYR A 56 -8.04 -5.92 4.35
CA TYR A 56 -8.53 -4.99 5.36
C TYR A 56 -9.77 -4.24 4.82
N PRO A 57 -10.93 -4.29 5.52
CA PRO A 57 -12.22 -3.85 4.98
C PRO A 57 -12.31 -2.37 4.59
N LEU A 58 -11.43 -1.51 5.12
CA LEU A 58 -11.47 -0.08 4.84
C LEU A 58 -11.30 0.23 3.35
N TYR A 59 -10.41 -0.49 2.65
CA TYR A 59 -10.19 -0.27 1.21
C TYR A 59 -11.46 -0.48 0.41
N THR A 60 -12.19 -1.53 0.69
CA THR A 60 -13.46 -1.83 -0.01
C THR A 60 -14.57 -0.87 0.37
N ALA A 61 -14.62 -0.45 1.64
CA ALA A 61 -15.62 0.51 2.12
C ALA A 61 -15.43 1.88 1.47
N VAL A 62 -14.19 2.39 1.42
CA VAL A 62 -13.89 3.68 0.78
C VAL A 62 -14.12 3.60 -0.73
N THR A 63 -13.70 2.52 -1.39
CA THR A 63 -13.96 2.31 -2.82
C THR A 63 -15.46 2.34 -3.13
N ALA A 64 -16.29 1.68 -2.32
CA ALA A 64 -17.74 1.71 -2.47
C ALA A 64 -18.33 3.11 -2.22
N LYS A 65 -17.81 3.86 -1.22
CA LYS A 65 -18.22 5.24 -0.92
C LYS A 65 -18.01 6.18 -2.11
N ILE A 66 -16.96 5.98 -2.88
CA ILE A 66 -16.62 6.77 -4.07
C ILE A 66 -17.45 6.33 -5.30
N ALA A 67 -18.25 5.28 -5.18
CA ALA A 67 -18.93 4.63 -6.30
C ALA A 67 -17.96 4.02 -7.35
N ALA A 68 -16.77 3.64 -6.93
CA ALA A 68 -15.82 2.87 -7.70
C ALA A 68 -15.99 1.36 -7.41
N LYS A 69 -15.34 0.54 -8.20
CA LYS A 69 -15.45 -0.92 -8.13
C LYS A 69 -14.18 -1.53 -7.51
N ALA A 70 -14.34 -2.26 -6.41
CA ALA A 70 -13.29 -3.12 -5.89
C ALA A 70 -13.21 -4.39 -6.75
N VAL A 71 -12.06 -4.66 -7.33
CA VAL A 71 -11.75 -5.87 -8.10
C VAL A 71 -10.79 -6.72 -7.28
N TYR A 72 -11.22 -7.90 -6.86
CA TYR A 72 -10.47 -8.72 -5.94
C TYR A 72 -9.48 -9.63 -6.66
N TYR A 73 -8.21 -9.56 -6.25
CA TYR A 73 -7.22 -10.56 -6.61
C TYR A 73 -6.98 -11.53 -5.45
N ARG A 74 -6.66 -12.77 -5.79
CA ARG A 74 -6.46 -13.83 -4.80
C ARG A 74 -5.05 -13.80 -4.24
N THR A 75 -4.96 -14.05 -2.91
CA THR A 75 -3.74 -14.50 -2.25
C THR A 75 -3.91 -15.98 -1.89
N ASP A 76 -2.96 -16.83 -2.26
CA ASP A 76 -3.09 -18.27 -2.15
C ASP A 76 -2.49 -18.80 -0.84
N PRO A 77 -3.28 -19.42 0.05
CA PRO A 77 -2.76 -20.03 1.27
C PRO A 77 -1.75 -21.16 1.01
N ALA A 78 -1.89 -21.88 -0.10
CA ALA A 78 -0.95 -22.93 -0.48
C ALA A 78 0.42 -22.37 -0.90
N CYS A 79 0.49 -21.10 -1.29
CA CYS A 79 1.69 -20.36 -1.65
C CYS A 79 2.10 -19.31 -0.60
N GLY A 80 1.76 -19.52 0.68
CA GLY A 80 2.10 -18.59 1.76
C GLY A 80 1.35 -17.26 1.70
N TRP A 81 0.15 -17.25 1.15
CA TRP A 81 -0.69 -16.07 0.98
C TRP A 81 -0.08 -15.00 0.06
N LEU A 82 0.80 -15.39 -0.84
CA LEU A 82 1.33 -14.49 -1.85
C LEU A 82 0.26 -14.15 -2.91
N PRO A 83 0.33 -12.94 -3.50
CA PRO A 83 -0.57 -12.55 -4.58
C PRO A 83 -0.27 -13.36 -5.85
N ASP A 84 -1.32 -13.76 -6.54
CA ASP A 84 -1.24 -14.31 -7.89
C ASP A 84 -1.09 -13.17 -8.90
N VAL A 85 0.16 -12.87 -9.29
CA VAL A 85 0.47 -11.73 -10.16
C VAL A 85 -0.10 -11.92 -11.57
N ASP A 86 -0.19 -13.16 -12.06
CA ASP A 86 -0.81 -13.43 -13.36
C ASP A 86 -2.32 -13.20 -13.33
N GLN A 87 -2.96 -13.54 -12.21
CA GLN A 87 -4.36 -13.18 -12.02
C GLN A 87 -4.54 -11.65 -11.94
N ILE A 88 -3.68 -10.94 -11.19
CA ILE A 88 -3.73 -9.46 -11.13
C ILE A 88 -3.67 -8.90 -12.55
N ARG A 89 -2.73 -9.36 -13.37
CA ARG A 89 -2.58 -8.94 -14.77
C ARG A 89 -3.85 -9.18 -15.59
N SER A 90 -4.51 -10.31 -15.39
CA SER A 90 -5.75 -10.66 -16.10
C SER A 90 -6.97 -9.85 -15.64
N LEU A 91 -6.94 -9.31 -14.43
CA LEU A 91 -8.02 -8.50 -13.85
C LEU A 91 -7.93 -7.01 -14.22
N MET A 92 -6.78 -6.55 -14.69
CA MET A 92 -6.59 -5.16 -15.08
C MET A 92 -7.45 -4.76 -16.26
N SER A 93 -7.93 -3.53 -16.25
CA SER A 93 -8.68 -2.92 -17.35
C SER A 93 -8.24 -1.47 -17.56
N PRO A 94 -8.69 -0.78 -18.61
CA PRO A 94 -8.44 0.65 -18.80
C PRO A 94 -8.99 1.54 -17.67
N ARG A 95 -9.85 0.99 -16.80
CA ARG A 95 -10.40 1.67 -15.62
C ARG A 95 -9.61 1.44 -14.35
N THR A 96 -8.61 0.59 -14.36
CA THR A 96 -7.75 0.34 -13.19
C THR A 96 -6.97 1.60 -12.86
N ARG A 97 -7.16 2.13 -11.65
CA ARG A 97 -6.48 3.33 -11.13
C ARG A 97 -5.52 3.05 -10.01
N ALA A 98 -5.78 2.01 -9.23
CA ALA A 98 -4.93 1.67 -8.10
C ALA A 98 -4.87 0.16 -7.87
N LEU A 99 -3.73 -0.27 -7.32
CA LEU A 99 -3.50 -1.61 -6.78
C LEU A 99 -3.15 -1.47 -5.30
N VAL A 100 -3.97 -2.04 -4.44
CA VAL A 100 -3.71 -2.11 -3.00
C VAL A 100 -2.82 -3.30 -2.69
N VAL A 101 -1.72 -3.04 -2.00
CA VAL A 101 -0.80 -4.06 -1.47
C VAL A 101 -0.69 -3.84 0.03
N ILE A 102 -1.04 -4.83 0.84
CA ILE A 102 -0.92 -4.77 2.31
C ILE A 102 0.23 -5.72 2.68
N ASP A 103 1.36 -5.16 3.13
CA ASP A 103 2.58 -5.93 3.34
C ASP A 103 3.44 -5.38 4.49
N PRO A 104 3.50 -6.07 5.62
CA PRO A 104 2.88 -7.36 5.94
C PRO A 104 1.34 -7.34 5.89
N ASN A 105 0.76 -8.43 5.40
CA ASN A 105 -0.67 -8.49 5.11
C ASN A 105 -1.53 -8.60 6.37
N ASN A 106 -2.61 -7.85 6.39
CA ASN A 106 -3.72 -8.03 7.31
C ASN A 106 -4.94 -8.57 6.52
N PRO A 107 -5.45 -9.79 6.78
CA PRO A 107 -5.30 -10.54 8.05
C PRO A 107 -4.28 -11.69 8.04
N THR A 108 -3.61 -12.01 6.94
CA THR A 108 -2.88 -13.28 6.78
C THR A 108 -1.51 -13.30 7.46
N GLY A 109 -0.90 -12.14 7.72
CA GLY A 109 0.45 -12.01 8.24
C GLY A 109 1.56 -12.27 7.21
N ALA A 110 1.21 -12.51 5.95
CA ALA A 110 2.18 -12.76 4.90
C ALA A 110 3.09 -11.55 4.67
N VAL A 111 4.37 -11.82 4.45
CA VAL A 111 5.39 -10.84 4.02
C VAL A 111 5.80 -11.19 2.60
N TYR A 112 5.72 -10.22 1.70
CA TYR A 112 5.99 -10.48 0.29
C TYR A 112 7.49 -10.40 -0.01
N PRO A 113 8.05 -11.39 -0.72
CA PRO A 113 9.43 -11.33 -1.19
C PRO A 113 9.65 -10.16 -2.16
N ASP A 114 10.88 -9.62 -2.18
CA ASP A 114 11.25 -8.51 -3.08
C ASP A 114 10.98 -8.82 -4.57
N ALA A 115 11.07 -10.10 -4.98
CA ALA A 115 10.73 -10.50 -6.34
C ALA A 115 9.26 -10.20 -6.67
N VAL A 116 8.33 -10.58 -5.81
CA VAL A 116 6.89 -10.33 -5.96
C VAL A 116 6.62 -8.82 -5.93
N ARG A 117 7.23 -8.10 -4.99
CA ARG A 117 7.09 -6.63 -4.88
C ARG A 117 7.54 -5.92 -6.17
N ARG A 118 8.66 -6.34 -6.77
CA ARG A 118 9.15 -5.79 -8.03
C ARG A 118 8.19 -6.03 -9.18
N GLU A 119 7.61 -7.21 -9.30
CA GLU A 119 6.60 -7.51 -10.32
C GLU A 119 5.37 -6.60 -10.18
N LEU A 120 4.88 -6.37 -8.95
CA LEU A 120 3.75 -5.49 -8.70
C LEU A 120 4.07 -4.02 -9.04
N ILE A 121 5.27 -3.54 -8.69
CA ILE A 121 5.77 -2.22 -9.05
C ILE A 121 5.86 -2.08 -10.58
N GLU A 122 6.41 -3.07 -11.25
CA GLU A 122 6.53 -3.08 -12.71
C GLU A 122 5.17 -3.02 -13.40
N LEU A 123 4.16 -3.75 -12.89
CA LEU A 123 2.79 -3.65 -13.38
C LEU A 123 2.24 -2.24 -13.23
N ALA A 124 2.40 -1.62 -12.07
CA ALA A 124 1.92 -0.26 -11.82
C ALA A 124 2.56 0.75 -12.78
N SER A 125 3.89 0.70 -12.90
CA SER A 125 4.66 1.59 -13.78
C SER A 125 4.29 1.42 -15.26
N ARG A 126 4.15 0.16 -15.72
CA ARG A 126 3.84 -0.16 -17.11
C ARG A 126 2.43 0.25 -17.54
N HIS A 127 1.47 0.13 -16.63
CA HIS A 127 0.05 0.34 -16.93
C HIS A 127 -0.49 1.68 -16.43
N GLY A 128 0.35 2.47 -15.74
CA GLY A 128 0.03 3.84 -15.34
C GLY A 128 -1.01 3.96 -14.23
N PHE A 129 -1.11 2.97 -13.35
CA PHE A 129 -1.90 3.06 -12.13
C PHE A 129 -1.00 3.21 -10.88
N VAL A 130 -1.58 3.67 -9.77
CA VAL A 130 -0.84 3.88 -8.52
C VAL A 130 -0.86 2.62 -7.65
N LEU A 131 0.29 2.27 -7.07
CA LEU A 131 0.40 1.22 -6.07
C LEU A 131 0.23 1.83 -4.69
N LEU A 132 -0.78 1.39 -3.96
CA LEU A 132 -1.07 1.78 -2.58
C LEU A 132 -0.45 0.74 -1.63
N ALA A 133 0.73 1.03 -1.11
CA ALA A 133 1.49 0.14 -0.24
C ALA A 133 1.14 0.41 1.23
N ASP A 134 0.29 -0.43 1.81
CA ASP A 134 -0.03 -0.40 3.23
C ASP A 134 1.03 -1.17 4.01
N GLU A 135 1.96 -0.43 4.61
CA GLU A 135 3.14 -0.95 5.31
C GLU A 135 3.03 -0.74 6.85
N VAL A 136 1.81 -0.59 7.35
CA VAL A 136 1.52 -0.29 8.77
C VAL A 136 2.12 -1.32 9.72
N TYR A 137 2.29 -2.56 9.28
CA TYR A 137 2.88 -3.66 10.06
C TYR A 137 4.36 -3.92 9.76
N GLY A 138 5.01 -3.09 8.94
CA GLY A 138 6.39 -3.31 8.49
C GLY A 138 7.41 -3.49 9.61
N ASP A 139 7.26 -2.77 10.72
CA ASP A 139 8.13 -2.87 11.89
C ASP A 139 7.82 -4.08 12.80
N LEU A 140 6.74 -4.83 12.53
CA LEU A 140 6.27 -5.96 13.34
C LEU A 140 6.48 -7.33 12.67
N ALA A 141 7.14 -7.39 11.53
CA ALA A 141 7.46 -8.64 10.88
C ALA A 141 8.42 -9.49 11.72
N TYR A 142 8.19 -10.81 11.80
CA TYR A 142 8.94 -11.71 12.68
C TYR A 142 10.43 -11.82 12.33
N ASP A 143 10.77 -11.72 11.07
CA ASP A 143 12.15 -11.82 10.57
C ASP A 143 12.88 -10.45 10.54
N GLY A 144 12.34 -9.47 11.22
CA GLY A 144 12.84 -8.10 11.27
C GLY A 144 12.03 -7.12 10.41
N PRO A 145 12.30 -5.81 10.54
CA PRO A 145 11.54 -4.77 9.84
C PRO A 145 11.54 -4.96 8.33
N THR A 146 10.36 -4.90 7.73
CA THR A 146 10.21 -4.98 6.27
C THR A 146 10.61 -3.64 5.64
N PRO A 147 11.53 -3.64 4.67
CA PRO A 147 11.90 -2.40 3.99
C PRO A 147 10.72 -1.82 3.19
N PRO A 148 10.61 -0.48 3.08
CA PRO A 148 9.57 0.15 2.27
C PRO A 148 9.60 -0.36 0.83
N MET A 149 8.43 -0.60 0.26
CA MET A 149 8.29 -1.09 -1.12
C MET A 149 8.87 -0.10 -2.13
N ALA A 150 8.68 1.20 -1.90
CA ALA A 150 9.19 2.29 -2.72
C ALA A 150 10.73 2.29 -2.87
N ARG A 151 11.49 1.63 -1.99
CA ARG A 151 12.95 1.54 -2.14
C ARG A 151 13.40 0.67 -3.33
N LEU A 152 12.51 -0.19 -3.82
CA LEU A 152 12.82 -1.10 -4.93
C LEU A 152 12.85 -0.38 -6.29
N ASP A 153 12.12 0.73 -6.39
CA ASP A 153 12.13 1.65 -7.53
C ASP A 153 11.63 3.03 -7.05
N LEU A 154 12.53 4.00 -7.00
CA LEU A 154 12.24 5.34 -6.46
C LEU A 154 11.39 6.20 -7.40
N ASP A 155 11.30 5.83 -8.66
CA ASP A 155 10.50 6.54 -9.69
C ASP A 155 9.13 5.90 -9.90
N ALA A 156 8.88 4.76 -9.26
CA ALA A 156 7.61 4.06 -9.38
C ALA A 156 6.44 4.85 -8.75
N PRO A 157 5.22 4.70 -9.28
CA PRO A 157 4.03 5.36 -8.76
C PRO A 157 3.52 4.67 -7.48
N VAL A 158 4.26 4.79 -6.38
CA VAL A 158 3.96 4.17 -5.07
C VAL A 158 3.58 5.22 -4.05
N ILE A 159 2.47 5.00 -3.35
CA ILE A 159 2.10 5.71 -2.13
C ILE A 159 2.22 4.73 -0.96
N SER A 160 3.14 4.99 -0.05
CA SER A 160 3.34 4.17 1.15
C SER A 160 2.56 4.73 2.33
N PHE A 161 1.81 3.87 3.02
CA PHE A 161 1.12 4.17 4.25
C PHE A 161 1.87 3.56 5.43
N GLY A 162 2.29 4.41 6.36
CA GLY A 162 2.87 4.03 7.64
C GLY A 162 2.02 4.49 8.81
N SER A 163 2.26 3.94 10.01
CA SER A 163 1.53 4.34 11.22
C SER A 163 2.37 4.16 12.46
N LEU A 164 2.15 5.03 13.44
CA LEU A 164 2.66 4.86 14.80
C LEU A 164 1.76 3.96 15.67
N SER A 165 0.54 3.70 15.19
CA SER A 165 -0.51 3.04 15.99
C SER A 165 -0.16 1.59 16.36
N LYS A 166 0.51 0.86 15.49
CA LYS A 166 0.76 -0.59 15.67
C LYS A 166 2.11 -0.86 16.31
N ALA A 167 3.19 -0.50 15.65
CA ALA A 167 4.54 -0.79 16.13
C ALA A 167 4.90 0.01 17.41
N TYR A 168 4.39 1.23 17.54
CA TYR A 168 4.72 2.12 18.63
C TYR A 168 3.60 2.30 19.66
N LEU A 169 2.47 1.60 19.50
CA LEU A 169 1.30 1.66 20.40
C LEU A 169 0.79 3.07 20.65
N ALA A 170 0.92 3.95 19.67
CA ALA A 170 0.51 5.35 19.71
C ALA A 170 -0.65 5.62 18.73
N PRO A 171 -1.87 5.12 19.02
CA PRO A 171 -3.05 5.40 18.19
C PRO A 171 -3.50 6.85 18.42
N GLY A 172 -3.80 7.58 17.34
CA GLY A 172 -4.25 8.97 17.49
C GLY A 172 -4.71 9.59 16.20
#